data_4c3abe83a750c937936af20a23bfb11f
#
_entry.id   4c3abe83a750c937936af20a23bfb11f
#
_cell.length_a   1.000
_cell.length_b   1.000
_cell.length_c   1.000
_cell.angle_alpha   90.00
_cell.angle_beta   90.00
_cell.angle_gamma   90.00
#
_symmetry.space_group_name_H-M   'P 1'
#
loop_
_entity.id
_entity.type
_entity.pdbx_description
1 polymer ?
#
loop_
_entity_poly.entity_id
_entity_poly.type
_entity_poly.pdbx_seq_one_letter_code
_entity_poly.pdbx_strand_id
1 'polypeptide(L)' 'MYQNNIQNLYSKASNKKELILLLAQTFNMNPLSVKNHWLSGFYQVPEKHQDRCIRIMQNFIKVEQSQLI' A
#
# COMPACT_ATOMS: atom_id res chain seq x y z
N MET A 1 12.69 0.88 -8.43
CA MET A 1 11.82 -0.05 -9.14
C MET A 1 10.64 -0.50 -8.31
N TYR A 2 10.88 -1.12 -7.16
CA TYR A 2 9.76 -1.53 -6.29
C TYR A 2 8.93 -0.35 -5.81
N GLN A 3 9.57 0.77 -5.54
CA GLN A 3 8.84 1.95 -5.06
C GLN A 3 7.87 2.47 -6.11
N ASN A 4 8.23 2.43 -7.39
CA ASN A 4 7.33 2.82 -8.47
C ASN A 4 6.12 1.88 -8.53
N ASN A 5 6.33 0.58 -8.32
CA ASN A 5 5.23 -0.38 -8.28
C ASN A 5 4.28 -0.09 -7.12
N ILE A 6 4.83 0.25 -5.96
CA ILE A 6 4.02 0.57 -4.79
C ILE A 6 3.16 1.80 -5.07
N GLN A 7 3.74 2.85 -5.64
CA GLN A 7 2.99 4.06 -5.97
C GLN A 7 1.91 3.79 -7.01
N ASN A 8 2.22 2.99 -8.02
CA ASN A 8 1.24 2.62 -9.05
C ASN A 8 0.09 1.84 -8.45
N LEU A 9 0.37 0.88 -7.59
CA LEU A 9 -0.67 0.09 -6.92
C LEU A 9 -1.53 0.99 -6.05
N TYR A 10 -0.91 1.89 -5.31
CA TYR A 10 -1.65 2.81 -4.45
C TYR A 10 -2.62 3.68 -5.28
N SER A 11 -2.16 4.17 -6.43
CA SER A 11 -3.02 5.00 -7.27
C SER A 11 -4.19 4.23 -7.87
N LYS A 12 -4.07 2.91 -8.02
CA LYS A 12 -5.14 2.05 -8.53
C LYS A 12 -6.16 1.66 -7.47
N ALA A 13 -5.83 1.79 -6.21
CA ALA A 13 -6.73 1.42 -5.13
C ALA A 13 -7.92 2.36 -5.08
N SER A 14 -9.13 1.81 -5.00
CA SER A 14 -10.35 2.60 -4.91
C SER A 14 -10.52 3.18 -3.52
N ASN A 15 -10.27 2.38 -2.49
CA ASN A 15 -10.39 2.81 -1.11
C ASN A 15 -9.01 2.95 -0.48
N LYS A 16 -8.35 4.07 -0.76
CA LYS A 16 -6.99 4.32 -0.31
C LYS A 16 -6.88 4.36 1.21
N LYS A 17 -7.90 4.88 1.87
CA LYS A 17 -7.91 4.97 3.32
C LYS A 17 -7.86 3.57 3.96
N GLU A 18 -8.65 2.64 3.45
CA GLU A 18 -8.65 1.26 3.93
C GLU A 18 -7.30 0.59 3.69
N LEU A 19 -6.71 0.83 2.53
CA LEU A 19 -5.40 0.28 2.22
C LEU A 19 -4.34 0.80 3.19
N ILE A 20 -4.36 2.09 3.49
CA ILE A 20 -3.44 2.68 4.46
C ILE A 20 -3.60 2.03 5.83
N LEU A 21 -4.83 1.84 6.27
CA LEU A 21 -5.10 1.20 7.56
C LEU A 21 -4.63 -0.24 7.58
N LEU A 22 -4.83 -0.97 6.50
CA LEU A 22 -4.37 -2.36 6.40
C LEU A 22 -2.86 -2.45 6.50
N LEU A 23 -2.15 -1.59 5.78
CA LEU A 23 -0.69 -1.57 5.83
C LEU A 23 -0.19 -1.17 7.22
N ALA A 24 -0.83 -0.18 7.83
CA ALA A 24 -0.47 0.27 9.17
C ALA A 24 -0.60 -0.87 10.18
N GLN A 25 -1.70 -1.60 10.13
CA GLN A 25 -1.91 -2.74 11.03
C GLN A 25 -0.91 -3.85 10.77
N THR A 26 -0.67 -4.17 9.51
CA THR A 26 0.21 -5.27 9.14
C THR A 26 1.64 -5.02 9.59
N PHE A 27 2.12 -3.78 9.45
CA PHE A 27 3.49 -3.42 9.80
C PHE A 27 3.60 -2.74 11.17
N ASN A 28 2.51 -2.70 11.91
CA ASN A 28 2.44 -2.11 13.25
C ASN A 28 2.95 -0.66 13.25
N MET A 29 2.40 0.14 12.34
CA MET A 29 2.77 1.53 12.15
C MET A 29 1.56 2.43 12.31
N ASN A 30 1.82 3.71 12.53
CA ASN A 30 0.78 4.73 12.51
C ASN A 30 0.30 4.93 11.06
N PRO A 31 -1.02 4.99 10.80
CA PRO A 31 -1.53 5.20 9.43
C PRO A 31 -0.98 6.46 8.76
N LEU A 32 -0.81 7.53 9.51
CA LEU A 32 -0.25 8.76 8.98
C LEU A 32 1.19 8.58 8.53
N SER A 33 1.97 7.80 9.27
CA SER A 33 3.34 7.47 8.89
C SER A 33 3.38 6.66 7.60
N VAL A 34 2.49 5.69 7.45
CA VAL A 34 2.41 4.90 6.22
C VAL A 34 2.12 5.81 5.03
N LYS A 35 1.12 6.66 5.16
CA LYS A 35 0.75 7.58 4.08
C LYS A 35 1.90 8.51 3.72
N ASN A 36 2.52 9.15 4.71
CA ASN A 36 3.52 10.18 4.46
C ASN A 36 4.87 9.61 4.07
N HIS A 37 5.27 8.46 4.63
CA HIS A 37 6.60 7.92 4.43
C HIS A 37 6.68 6.86 3.34
N TRP A 38 5.62 6.11 3.13
CA TRP A 38 5.65 5.00 2.19
C TRP A 38 4.91 5.29 0.89
N LEU A 39 3.87 6.10 0.93
CA LEU A 39 2.97 6.29 -0.20
C LEU A 39 3.02 7.68 -0.82
N SER A 40 3.64 8.64 -0.16
CA SER A 40 3.68 10.02 -0.64
C SER A 40 4.77 10.29 -1.69
N GLY A 41 5.75 9.41 -1.81
CA GLY A 41 6.84 9.59 -2.76
C GLY A 41 8.08 10.26 -2.20
N PHE A 42 8.01 10.86 -1.02
CA PHE A 42 9.19 11.48 -0.39
C PHE A 42 10.13 10.45 0.21
N TYR A 43 9.59 9.40 0.78
CA TYR A 43 10.36 8.34 1.38
C TYR A 43 10.00 7.02 0.71
N GLN A 44 10.88 6.05 0.88
CA GLN A 44 10.70 4.74 0.28
C GLN A 44 10.39 3.71 1.36
N VAL A 45 9.59 2.73 0.98
CA VAL A 45 9.38 1.57 1.84
C VAL A 45 10.72 0.87 2.02
N PRO A 46 11.12 0.50 3.25
CA PRO A 46 12.35 -0.26 3.45
C PRO A 46 12.38 -1.51 2.58
N GLU A 47 13.54 -1.79 2.01
CA GLU A 47 13.68 -2.87 1.05
C GLU A 47 13.17 -4.20 1.60
N LYS A 48 13.41 -4.47 2.87
CA LYS A 48 12.97 -5.71 3.51
C LYS A 48 11.44 -5.84 3.58
N HIS A 49 10.72 -4.74 3.42
CA HIS A 49 9.24 -4.74 3.49
C HIS A 49 8.58 -4.54 2.13
N GLN A 50 9.35 -4.23 1.09
CA GLN A 50 8.76 -3.89 -0.21
C GLN A 50 7.98 -5.03 -0.83
N ASP A 51 8.53 -6.23 -0.84
CA ASP A 51 7.85 -7.39 -1.41
C ASP A 51 6.54 -7.67 -0.69
N ARG A 52 6.57 -7.65 0.61
CA ARG A 52 5.37 -7.90 1.42
C ARG A 52 4.32 -6.82 1.19
N CYS A 53 4.75 -5.57 1.14
CA CYS A 53 3.87 -4.44 0.88
C CYS A 53 3.18 -4.59 -0.48
N ILE A 54 3.94 -4.93 -1.52
CA ILE A 54 3.41 -5.12 -2.86
C ILE A 54 2.38 -6.25 -2.89
N ARG A 55 2.66 -7.36 -2.23
CA ARG A 55 1.73 -8.50 -2.18
C ARG A 55 0.41 -8.11 -1.51
N ILE A 56 0.50 -7.37 -0.40
CA ILE A 56 -0.69 -6.91 0.32
C ILE A 56 -1.51 -5.99 -0.57
N MET A 57 -0.86 -5.05 -1.24
CA MET A 57 -1.54 -4.10 -2.10
C MET A 57 -2.18 -4.77 -3.32
N GLN A 58 -1.48 -5.71 -3.94
CA GLN A 58 -2.03 -6.47 -5.06
C GLN A 58 -3.26 -7.26 -4.65
N ASN A 59 -3.21 -7.92 -3.52
CA ASN A 59 -4.33 -8.68 -3.01
C ASN A 59 -5.51 -7.76 -2.67
N PHE A 60 -5.24 -6.63 -2.07
CA PHE A 60 -6.26 -5.65 -1.73
C PHE A 60 -6.99 -5.17 -2.97
N ILE A 61 -6.26 -4.80 -4.01
CA ILE A 61 -6.85 -4.32 -5.26
C ILE A 61 -7.65 -5.42 -5.94
N LYS A 62 -7.14 -6.65 -5.93
CA LYS A 62 -7.84 -7.78 -6.50
C LYS A 62 -9.19 -8.01 -5.82
N VAL A 63 -9.22 -7.92 -4.49
CA VAL A 63 -10.46 -8.07 -3.73
C VAL A 63 -11.44 -6.94 -4.06
N GLU A 64 -10.93 -5.70 -4.14
CA GLU A 64 -11.77 -4.57 -4.52
C GLU A 64 -12.43 -4.78 -5.88
N GLN A 65 -11.65 -5.22 -6.86
CA GLN A 65 -12.16 -5.45 -8.21
C GLN A 65 -13.19 -6.57 -8.24
N SER A 66 -13.00 -7.59 -7.43
CA SER A 66 -13.97 -8.68 -7.32
C SER A 66 -15.29 -8.21 -6.74
N GLN A 67 -15.26 -7.23 -5.84
CA GLN A 67 -16.47 -6.72 -5.19
C GLN A 67 -17.26 -5.76 -6.07
N LEU A 68 -16.67 -5.28 -7.16
CA LEU A 68 -17.33 -4.34 -8.06
C LEU A 68 -18.28 -5.02 -9.06
N ILE A 69 -18.32 -6.32 -9.07
CA ILE A 69 -19.19 -7.07 -10.01
C ILE A 69 -20.59 -7.31 -9.38
#